data_b2b0f8fa8e3da217a91650398dae35c3
#
_entry.id   b2b0f8fa8e3da217a91650398dae35c3
#
_cell.length_a   1.000
_cell.length_b   1.000
_cell.length_c   1.000
_cell.angle_alpha   90.00
_cell.angle_beta   90.00
_cell.angle_gamma   90.00
#
_symmetry.space_group_name_H-M   'P 1'
#
loop_
_entity.id
_entity.type
_entity.pdbx_description
1 polymer ?
#
loop_
_entity_poly.entity_id
_entity_poly.type
_entity_poly.pdbx_seq_one_letter_code
_entity_poly.pdbx_strand_id
1 'polypeptide(L)'
;MISRDEFDALVARGHTRIPLVREVFSDLDTPLSVYLKLADGPYTFLFESVEGGATWGRYSIIGLPAKRVYRLRGHELEVEDSGEVTERRHLDDPLAEIEKLRLQYDVPRLPQLPAFSGGLVGYFGFETIGYIEPRLAQWDRADELGTPDVLLMLAEEVAVFDNLKGRLYLIVHADPAQPQAYAEAQRRLDALVYRLRQGGASYPQLTQSIALDESDFKSSFTKEEFEAMVERAKEYIRAGDIFQVVPSQRLSVGFNARPVDVYRALRALNPSPYMYFVDLGDSQIVGSSPEILARLKDGKVVVRPLAGTRKRGATEEEDRALEAELLADPKERAEHVMLIDLGRNDIGRISETGTVEVSESFAIERYSHVMHIVSQVQGTALPNLSYMDVLKATFPAGTLSGAPKIRALEIIQELEPYKRNIYAGAIGWIGWWGDADTAIAIRTAVIQNGRLHVQAGAGIVYDSDPAAEWEETMNKGRALFRAVAQAAKGL
;
A
#
# COMPACT_ATOMS: atom_id res chain seq x y z
N MET A 1 13.64 11.19 25.64
CA MET A 1 12.37 11.93 25.89
C MET A 1 12.74 13.40 26.03
N ILE A 2 12.01 14.30 25.37
CA ILE A 2 12.24 15.75 25.54
C ILE A 2 11.77 16.18 26.94
N SER A 3 12.52 17.09 27.54
CA SER A 3 12.14 17.70 28.83
C SER A 3 10.99 18.72 28.64
N ARG A 4 10.43 19.19 29.75
CA ARG A 4 9.42 20.24 29.70
C ARG A 4 9.97 21.54 29.10
N ASP A 5 11.21 21.91 29.45
CA ASP A 5 11.86 23.12 28.94
C ASP A 5 12.12 23.03 27.43
N GLU A 6 12.55 21.85 26.93
CA GLU A 6 12.70 21.59 25.49
C GLU A 6 11.36 21.66 24.76
N PHE A 7 10.29 21.11 25.35
CA PHE A 7 8.94 21.21 24.80
C PHE A 7 8.51 22.68 24.69
N ASP A 8 8.64 23.45 25.77
CA ASP A 8 8.25 24.87 25.80
C ASP A 8 9.09 25.71 24.81
N ALA A 9 10.37 25.37 24.60
CA ALA A 9 11.22 25.96 23.58
C ALA A 9 10.74 25.65 22.15
N LEU A 10 10.22 24.46 21.89
CA LEU A 10 9.65 24.10 20.59
C LEU A 10 8.30 24.81 20.34
N VAL A 11 7.48 24.95 21.38
CA VAL A 11 6.26 25.76 21.31
C VAL A 11 6.59 27.22 20.96
N ALA A 12 7.59 27.80 21.61
CA ALA A 12 8.02 29.17 21.32
C ALA A 12 8.56 29.39 19.89
N ARG A 13 9.00 28.31 19.20
CA ARG A 13 9.38 28.33 17.79
C ARG A 13 8.19 28.20 16.81
N GLY A 14 6.98 28.00 17.32
CA GLY A 14 5.77 27.96 16.51
C GLY A 14 5.34 26.58 16.02
N HIS A 15 5.99 25.49 16.46
CA HIS A 15 5.57 24.15 16.08
C HIS A 15 4.15 23.82 16.58
N THR A 16 3.34 23.25 15.69
CA THR A 16 1.92 22.95 15.97
C THR A 16 1.69 21.52 16.47
N ARG A 17 2.67 20.64 16.29
CA ARG A 17 2.68 19.28 16.83
C ARG A 17 4.09 18.95 17.33
N ILE A 18 4.16 18.54 18.58
CA ILE A 18 5.47 18.24 19.21
C ILE A 18 5.48 16.77 19.64
N PRO A 19 6.36 15.94 19.04
CA PRO A 19 6.45 14.51 19.34
C PRO A 19 7.10 14.27 20.71
N LEU A 20 6.40 13.54 21.58
CA LEU A 20 6.95 12.93 22.77
C LEU A 20 7.19 11.45 22.48
N VAL A 21 8.37 10.95 22.85
CA VAL A 21 8.79 9.58 22.51
C VAL A 21 9.15 8.81 23.76
N ARG A 22 8.67 7.60 23.88
CA ARG A 22 9.09 6.61 24.87
C ARG A 22 9.71 5.42 24.16
N GLU A 23 10.99 5.17 24.38
CA GLU A 23 11.65 3.95 23.94
C GLU A 23 11.45 2.84 24.98
N VAL A 24 11.05 1.66 24.53
CA VAL A 24 10.86 0.45 25.35
C VAL A 24 11.52 -0.76 24.69
N PHE A 25 11.93 -1.73 25.49
CA PHE A 25 12.39 -3.02 24.98
C PHE A 25 11.20 -3.78 24.39
N SER A 26 11.42 -4.46 23.27
CA SER A 26 10.40 -5.23 22.55
C SER A 26 10.81 -6.70 22.33
N ASP A 27 11.71 -7.20 23.16
CA ASP A 27 12.26 -8.54 23.08
C ASP A 27 11.23 -9.68 23.32
N LEU A 28 10.12 -9.37 23.98
CA LEU A 28 9.01 -10.30 24.24
C LEU A 28 7.79 -10.07 23.33
N ASP A 29 7.84 -9.10 22.45
CA ASP A 29 6.72 -8.72 21.60
C ASP A 29 7.08 -8.76 20.11
N THR A 30 6.08 -9.07 19.29
CA THR A 30 6.13 -8.92 17.83
C THR A 30 5.33 -7.70 17.40
N PRO A 31 5.56 -7.12 16.21
CA PRO A 31 4.72 -6.03 15.72
C PRO A 31 3.22 -6.35 15.77
N LEU A 32 2.84 -7.58 15.42
CA LEU A 32 1.45 -8.01 15.50
C LEU A 32 0.94 -8.09 16.95
N SER A 33 1.73 -8.58 17.91
CA SER A 33 1.29 -8.62 19.31
C SER A 33 1.10 -7.22 19.88
N VAL A 34 1.95 -6.27 19.51
CA VAL A 34 1.80 -4.85 19.89
C VAL A 34 0.57 -4.23 19.22
N TYR A 35 0.34 -4.51 17.93
CA TYR A 35 -0.88 -4.09 17.25
C TYR A 35 -2.12 -4.54 18.02
N LEU A 36 -2.21 -5.83 18.34
CA LEU A 36 -3.35 -6.40 19.06
C LEU A 36 -3.51 -5.87 20.50
N LYS A 37 -2.43 -5.37 21.12
CA LYS A 37 -2.48 -4.79 22.48
C LYS A 37 -2.84 -3.31 22.46
N LEU A 38 -2.41 -2.55 21.44
CA LEU A 38 -2.46 -1.09 21.45
C LEU A 38 -3.47 -0.49 20.46
N ALA A 39 -3.65 -1.11 19.30
CA ALA A 39 -4.53 -0.65 18.24
C ALA A 39 -5.96 -1.18 18.48
N ASP A 40 -6.68 -0.55 19.41
CA ASP A 40 -8.02 -0.93 19.82
C ASP A 40 -9.03 0.07 19.28
N GLY A 41 -9.73 -0.30 18.23
CA GLY A 41 -10.71 0.54 17.55
C GLY A 41 -10.44 0.70 16.05
N PRO A 42 -11.32 1.43 15.35
CA PRO A 42 -11.17 1.71 13.93
C PRO A 42 -10.04 2.73 13.66
N TYR A 43 -9.73 2.88 12.39
CA TYR A 43 -8.70 3.80 11.87
C TYR A 43 -7.32 3.51 12.45
N THR A 44 -6.95 2.22 12.39
CA THR A 44 -5.64 1.71 12.81
C THR A 44 -4.95 1.02 11.64
N PHE A 45 -3.63 0.87 11.75
CA PHE A 45 -2.87 0.14 10.71
C PHE A 45 -1.66 -0.58 11.28
N LEU A 46 -1.24 -1.61 10.58
CA LEU A 46 0.03 -2.31 10.77
C LEU A 46 0.72 -2.41 9.42
N PHE A 47 1.90 -1.80 9.29
CA PHE A 47 2.78 -1.93 8.14
C PHE A 47 4.05 -2.64 8.54
N GLU A 48 4.37 -3.73 7.85
CA GLU A 48 5.59 -4.51 8.05
C GLU A 48 6.30 -4.73 6.73
N SER A 49 7.63 -4.81 6.77
CA SER A 49 8.41 -5.38 5.69
C SER A 49 9.00 -6.69 6.21
N VAL A 50 8.58 -7.81 5.65
CA VAL A 50 8.92 -9.15 6.17
C VAL A 50 10.06 -9.78 5.37
N GLU A 51 10.28 -9.37 4.13
CA GLU A 51 11.38 -9.80 3.26
C GLU A 51 12.23 -8.60 2.83
N GLY A 52 13.53 -8.83 2.53
CA GLY A 52 14.41 -7.81 1.97
C GLY A 52 15.61 -7.41 2.82
N GLY A 53 15.92 -8.13 3.90
CA GLY A 53 17.16 -7.94 4.68
C GLY A 53 17.22 -6.60 5.42
N ALA A 54 18.43 -6.15 5.75
CA ALA A 54 18.68 -4.96 6.59
C ALA A 54 18.18 -3.63 5.99
N THR A 55 17.93 -3.59 4.67
CA THR A 55 17.55 -2.35 3.97
C THR A 55 16.04 -2.15 3.95
N TRP A 56 15.23 -3.20 3.85
CA TRP A 56 13.78 -3.13 3.68
C TRP A 56 13.02 -3.52 4.96
N GLY A 57 13.45 -4.52 5.70
CA GLY A 57 12.75 -5.07 6.87
C GLY A 57 13.03 -4.37 8.20
N ARG A 58 13.65 -3.17 8.20
CA ARG A 58 14.11 -2.57 9.45
C ARG A 58 12.99 -2.11 10.37
N TYR A 59 11.96 -1.46 9.82
CA TYR A 59 10.90 -0.87 10.63
C TYR A 59 9.56 -1.56 10.37
N SER A 60 8.83 -1.83 11.46
CA SER A 60 7.40 -2.11 11.42
C SER A 60 6.66 -0.97 12.10
N ILE A 61 5.57 -0.50 11.48
CA ILE A 61 4.85 0.71 11.90
C ILE A 61 3.43 0.34 12.28
N ILE A 62 3.01 0.73 13.48
CA ILE A 62 1.67 0.52 14.00
C ILE A 62 1.04 1.88 14.24
N GLY A 63 -0.09 2.16 13.58
CA GLY A 63 -0.92 3.31 13.88
C GLY A 63 -1.96 2.97 14.93
N LEU A 64 -2.04 3.78 15.96
CA LEU A 64 -3.10 3.73 16.95
C LEU A 64 -4.35 4.43 16.40
N PRO A 65 -5.54 4.26 17.00
CA PRO A 65 -6.77 4.83 16.48
C PRO A 65 -6.66 6.32 16.16
N ALA A 66 -6.74 6.63 14.87
CA ALA A 66 -6.69 8.02 14.40
C ALA A 66 -8.01 8.71 14.72
N LYS A 67 -7.92 9.92 15.27
CA LYS A 67 -9.11 10.75 15.55
C LYS A 67 -9.62 11.46 14.31
N ARG A 68 -8.69 11.84 13.40
CA ARG A 68 -9.03 12.59 12.19
C ARG A 68 -8.80 11.75 10.95
N VAL A 69 -9.83 11.74 10.10
CA VAL A 69 -9.85 11.01 8.84
C VAL A 69 -10.32 11.91 7.72
N TYR A 70 -9.66 11.85 6.60
CA TYR A 70 -9.98 12.59 5.38
C TYR A 70 -10.47 11.60 4.31
N ARG A 71 -11.65 11.84 3.74
CA ARG A 71 -12.21 11.06 2.63
C ARG A 71 -12.45 11.95 1.44
N LEU A 72 -12.03 11.49 0.28
CA LEU A 72 -12.33 12.12 -1.00
C LEU A 72 -13.20 11.18 -1.84
N ARG A 73 -14.28 11.73 -2.37
CA ARG A 73 -15.16 11.08 -3.34
C ARG A 73 -15.41 12.07 -4.48
N GLY A 74 -14.86 11.81 -5.66
CA GLY A 74 -14.82 12.84 -6.69
C GLY A 74 -14.16 14.11 -6.14
N HIS A 75 -14.83 15.25 -6.27
CA HIS A 75 -14.33 16.53 -5.77
C HIS A 75 -14.83 16.89 -4.36
N GLU A 76 -15.49 15.97 -3.66
CA GLU A 76 -15.99 16.22 -2.30
C GLU A 76 -14.99 15.70 -1.26
N LEU A 77 -14.52 16.60 -0.39
CA LEU A 77 -13.76 16.29 0.81
C LEU A 77 -14.71 16.20 2.01
N GLU A 78 -14.63 15.10 2.74
CA GLU A 78 -15.24 14.93 4.04
C GLU A 78 -14.14 14.78 5.10
N VAL A 79 -14.23 15.58 6.17
CA VAL A 79 -13.34 15.48 7.33
C VAL A 79 -14.15 14.95 8.50
N GLU A 80 -13.72 13.79 9.02
CA GLU A 80 -14.23 13.22 10.26
C GLU A 80 -13.24 13.52 11.39
N ASP A 81 -13.73 13.94 12.55
CA ASP A 81 -12.94 14.08 13.77
C ASP A 81 -13.64 13.34 14.91
N SER A 82 -12.96 12.37 15.50
CA SER A 82 -13.44 11.58 16.65
C SER A 82 -14.81 10.90 16.40
N GLY A 83 -15.07 10.47 15.18
CA GLY A 83 -16.28 9.76 14.75
C GLY A 83 -17.40 10.67 14.26
N GLU A 84 -17.19 11.98 14.25
CA GLU A 84 -18.18 12.97 13.76
C GLU A 84 -17.66 13.67 12.50
N VAL A 85 -18.51 13.80 11.49
CA VAL A 85 -18.18 14.58 10.28
C VAL A 85 -18.26 16.07 10.65
N THR A 86 -17.09 16.72 10.64
CA THR A 86 -16.94 18.12 11.05
C THR A 86 -16.90 19.09 9.88
N GLU A 87 -16.56 18.59 8.68
CA GLU A 87 -16.42 19.42 7.49
C GLU A 87 -16.80 18.64 6.24
N ARG A 88 -17.49 19.30 5.31
CA ARG A 88 -17.68 18.86 3.92
C ARG A 88 -17.48 20.04 3.02
N ARG A 89 -16.66 19.89 1.98
CA ARG A 89 -16.42 20.94 0.98
C ARG A 89 -16.04 20.39 -0.37
N HIS A 90 -16.43 21.13 -1.41
CA HIS A 90 -16.04 20.89 -2.78
C HIS A 90 -14.63 21.42 -3.03
N LEU A 91 -13.82 20.68 -3.81
CA LEU A 91 -12.44 21.00 -4.11
C LEU A 91 -12.22 21.12 -5.62
N ASP A 92 -11.47 22.14 -6.05
CA ASP A 92 -11.05 22.27 -7.45
C ASP A 92 -9.90 21.30 -7.78
N ASP A 93 -8.91 21.16 -6.91
CA ASP A 93 -7.78 20.21 -7.02
C ASP A 93 -7.66 19.36 -5.75
N PRO A 94 -8.25 18.15 -5.75
CA PRO A 94 -8.21 17.25 -4.58
C PRO A 94 -6.81 16.87 -4.12
N LEU A 95 -5.87 16.65 -5.04
CA LEU A 95 -4.50 16.24 -4.68
C LEU A 95 -3.71 17.41 -4.07
N ALA A 96 -3.85 18.62 -4.62
CA ALA A 96 -3.23 19.80 -4.02
C ALA A 96 -3.76 20.06 -2.60
N GLU A 97 -5.03 19.74 -2.34
CA GLU A 97 -5.61 19.90 -1.02
C GLU A 97 -5.01 18.94 0.02
N ILE A 98 -4.72 17.69 -0.35
CA ILE A 98 -4.04 16.75 0.54
C ILE A 98 -2.71 17.30 1.04
N GLU A 99 -1.93 17.91 0.17
CA GLU A 99 -0.66 18.55 0.57
C GLU A 99 -0.90 19.75 1.51
N LYS A 100 -1.93 20.56 1.27
CA LYS A 100 -2.30 21.65 2.19
C LYS A 100 -2.72 21.13 3.55
N LEU A 101 -3.48 20.01 3.61
CA LEU A 101 -3.86 19.36 4.87
C LEU A 101 -2.63 18.91 5.65
N ARG A 102 -1.63 18.32 4.99
CA ARG A 102 -0.37 17.93 5.63
C ARG A 102 0.40 19.14 6.17
N LEU A 103 0.50 20.20 5.37
CA LEU A 103 1.25 21.42 5.72
C LEU A 103 0.63 22.23 6.88
N GLN A 104 -0.59 21.91 7.33
CA GLN A 104 -1.16 22.50 8.54
C GLN A 104 -0.42 22.08 9.82
N TYR A 105 0.36 20.99 9.72
CA TYR A 105 1.08 20.41 10.86
C TYR A 105 2.58 20.68 10.74
N ASP A 106 3.06 21.62 11.56
CA ASP A 106 4.50 21.89 11.69
C ASP A 106 5.07 21.08 12.86
N VAL A 107 5.88 20.07 12.51
CA VAL A 107 6.46 19.09 13.43
C VAL A 107 7.98 19.21 13.42
N PRO A 108 8.66 19.39 14.59
CA PRO A 108 10.11 19.49 14.62
C PRO A 108 10.79 18.17 14.22
N ARG A 109 11.84 18.25 13.41
CA ARG A 109 12.73 17.10 13.15
C ARG A 109 13.64 16.87 14.37
N LEU A 110 13.41 15.74 15.06
CA LEU A 110 14.22 15.35 16.20
C LEU A 110 15.10 14.15 15.81
N PRO A 111 16.44 14.18 16.09
CA PRO A 111 17.38 13.13 15.62
C PRO A 111 17.06 11.71 16.12
N GLN A 112 16.35 11.60 17.25
CA GLN A 112 15.98 10.33 17.86
C GLN A 112 14.74 9.68 17.23
N LEU A 113 14.00 10.38 16.35
CA LEU A 113 12.81 9.85 15.70
C LEU A 113 13.17 8.88 14.58
N PRO A 114 12.38 7.80 14.37
CA PRO A 114 12.46 6.99 13.18
C PRO A 114 12.02 7.80 11.94
N ALA A 115 12.34 7.29 10.74
CA ALA A 115 12.02 7.96 9.48
C ALA A 115 10.52 8.30 9.34
N PHE A 116 9.64 7.40 9.79
CA PHE A 116 8.23 7.69 9.97
C PHE A 116 7.91 7.80 11.46
N SER A 117 7.40 8.93 11.86
CA SER A 117 6.97 9.20 13.24
C SER A 117 5.51 9.65 13.34
N GLY A 118 4.80 9.69 12.21
CA GLY A 118 3.43 10.16 12.06
C GLY A 118 3.26 10.94 10.75
N GLY A 119 2.02 11.29 10.43
CA GLY A 119 1.65 11.95 9.18
C GLY A 119 0.32 11.42 8.64
N LEU A 120 0.13 11.43 7.34
CA LEU A 120 -1.03 10.91 6.65
C LEU A 120 -0.79 9.45 6.24
N VAL A 121 -1.74 8.57 6.56
CA VAL A 121 -1.63 7.12 6.29
C VAL A 121 -2.95 6.60 5.71
N GLY A 122 -2.88 5.83 4.64
CA GLY A 122 -4.07 5.28 4.02
C GLY A 122 -3.83 4.86 2.59
N TYR A 123 -4.81 5.12 1.73
CA TYR A 123 -4.73 4.73 0.33
C TYR A 123 -5.23 5.82 -0.63
N PHE A 124 -4.74 5.72 -1.86
CA PHE A 124 -5.23 6.38 -3.06
C PHE A 124 -5.77 5.27 -3.96
N GLY A 125 -7.09 5.21 -4.15
CA GLY A 125 -7.75 4.25 -5.02
C GLY A 125 -7.41 4.50 -6.48
N PHE A 126 -7.70 3.52 -7.33
CA PHE A 126 -7.37 3.58 -8.75
C PHE A 126 -8.02 4.79 -9.45
N GLU A 127 -9.22 5.16 -9.03
CA GLU A 127 -9.98 6.29 -9.59
C GLU A 127 -9.32 7.65 -9.31
N THR A 128 -8.32 7.71 -8.43
CA THR A 128 -7.45 8.91 -8.26
C THR A 128 -6.82 9.37 -9.59
N ILE A 129 -6.68 8.46 -10.58
CA ILE A 129 -6.22 8.83 -11.93
C ILE A 129 -7.10 9.93 -12.55
N GLY A 130 -8.39 9.98 -12.21
CA GLY A 130 -9.30 11.01 -12.70
C GLY A 130 -8.95 12.42 -12.24
N TYR A 131 -8.23 12.57 -11.12
CA TYR A 131 -7.70 13.86 -10.66
C TYR A 131 -6.42 14.27 -11.40
N ILE A 132 -5.74 13.32 -12.04
CA ILE A 132 -4.48 13.52 -12.77
C ILE A 132 -4.76 13.74 -14.25
N GLU A 133 -5.62 12.90 -14.83
CA GLU A 133 -6.01 12.89 -16.24
C GLU A 133 -7.53 13.10 -16.37
N PRO A 134 -7.99 14.34 -16.62
CA PRO A 134 -9.44 14.66 -16.64
C PRO A 134 -10.25 13.82 -17.61
N ARG A 135 -9.66 13.35 -18.72
CA ARG A 135 -10.33 12.45 -19.68
C ARG A 135 -10.68 11.08 -19.10
N LEU A 136 -10.01 10.68 -18.03
CA LEU A 136 -10.25 9.44 -17.29
C LEU A 136 -11.11 9.65 -16.03
N ALA A 137 -11.60 10.86 -15.79
CA ALA A 137 -12.39 11.18 -14.58
C ALA A 137 -13.80 10.56 -14.59
N GLN A 138 -14.34 10.26 -15.78
CA GLN A 138 -15.68 9.73 -15.92
C GLN A 138 -15.65 8.21 -16.11
N TRP A 139 -15.61 7.49 -14.97
CA TRP A 139 -15.85 6.06 -14.95
C TRP A 139 -17.36 5.81 -14.82
N ASP A 140 -18.01 5.60 -15.96
CA ASP A 140 -19.40 5.16 -16.00
C ASP A 140 -19.48 3.63 -15.80
N ARG A 141 -19.01 3.19 -14.65
CA ARG A 141 -19.02 1.77 -14.25
C ARG A 141 -19.57 1.62 -12.83
N ALA A 142 -20.16 0.46 -12.57
CA ALA A 142 -20.72 0.16 -11.27
C ALA A 142 -19.65 0.24 -10.17
N ASP A 143 -19.97 0.93 -9.08
CA ASP A 143 -19.14 1.00 -7.89
C ASP A 143 -19.70 0.05 -6.81
N GLU A 144 -19.30 -1.21 -6.88
CA GLU A 144 -19.82 -2.24 -5.96
C GLU A 144 -19.27 -2.10 -4.54
N LEU A 145 -18.05 -1.59 -4.40
CA LEU A 145 -17.43 -1.44 -3.10
C LEU A 145 -17.79 -0.11 -2.44
N GLY A 146 -18.06 0.93 -3.22
CA GLY A 146 -18.42 2.24 -2.72
C GLY A 146 -17.36 2.88 -1.83
N THR A 147 -16.08 2.47 -1.98
CA THR A 147 -15.01 3.04 -1.18
C THR A 147 -14.68 4.47 -1.63
N PRO A 148 -14.18 5.36 -0.76
CA PRO A 148 -13.63 6.64 -1.19
C PRO A 148 -12.52 6.47 -2.23
N ASP A 149 -12.36 7.46 -3.14
CA ASP A 149 -11.23 7.49 -4.05
C ASP A 149 -9.91 7.65 -3.29
N VAL A 150 -9.94 8.42 -2.19
CA VAL A 150 -8.82 8.55 -1.26
C VAL A 150 -9.35 8.50 0.17
N LEU A 151 -8.68 7.75 1.03
CA LEU A 151 -8.90 7.78 2.47
C LEU A 151 -7.56 7.88 3.18
N LEU A 152 -7.40 8.92 3.99
CA LEU A 152 -6.18 9.18 4.75
C LEU A 152 -6.51 9.42 6.22
N MET A 153 -5.83 8.71 7.10
CA MET A 153 -5.86 8.88 8.55
C MET A 153 -4.73 9.80 8.98
N LEU A 154 -5.00 10.70 9.92
CA LEU A 154 -3.96 11.50 10.57
C LEU A 154 -3.36 10.70 11.73
N ALA A 155 -2.18 10.14 11.50
CA ALA A 155 -1.46 9.30 12.46
C ALA A 155 -0.64 10.17 13.42
N GLU A 156 -1.22 10.59 14.53
CA GLU A 156 -0.57 11.38 15.59
C GLU A 156 -0.04 10.48 16.73
N GLU A 157 -0.52 9.26 16.85
CA GLU A 157 -0.05 8.25 17.79
C GLU A 157 0.41 7.02 17.05
N VAL A 158 1.69 6.67 17.17
CA VAL A 158 2.28 5.52 16.47
C VAL A 158 3.21 4.73 17.38
N ALA A 159 3.32 3.44 17.11
CA ALA A 159 4.31 2.55 17.69
C ALA A 159 5.21 2.02 16.56
N VAL A 160 6.51 2.29 16.64
CA VAL A 160 7.48 1.93 15.59
C VAL A 160 8.50 0.96 16.13
N PHE A 161 8.53 -0.25 15.56
CA PHE A 161 9.58 -1.23 15.82
C PHE A 161 10.82 -0.91 14.98
N ASP A 162 11.97 -0.85 15.62
CA ASP A 162 13.27 -1.01 14.95
C ASP A 162 13.69 -2.48 15.12
N ASN A 163 13.38 -3.30 14.13
CA ASN A 163 13.65 -4.74 14.14
C ASN A 163 15.16 -5.04 14.26
N LEU A 164 16.01 -4.14 13.73
CA LEU A 164 17.48 -4.28 13.81
C LEU A 164 18.00 -4.04 15.22
N LYS A 165 17.42 -3.07 15.95
CA LYS A 165 17.86 -2.70 17.30
C LYS A 165 17.09 -3.42 18.41
N GLY A 166 16.00 -4.13 18.09
CA GLY A 166 15.11 -4.73 19.08
C GLY A 166 14.46 -3.67 19.99
N ARG A 167 14.07 -2.54 19.43
CA ARG A 167 13.48 -1.41 20.14
C ARG A 167 12.10 -1.06 19.62
N LEU A 168 11.25 -0.63 20.52
CA LEU A 168 9.93 -0.09 20.21
C LEU A 168 9.87 1.37 20.64
N TYR A 169 9.53 2.24 19.70
CA TYR A 169 9.30 3.66 19.94
C TYR A 169 7.80 3.92 20.00
N LEU A 170 7.30 4.34 21.16
CA LEU A 170 5.93 4.85 21.32
C LEU A 170 6.00 6.37 21.14
N ILE A 171 5.26 6.90 20.19
CA ILE A 171 5.30 8.32 19.79
C ILE A 171 3.90 8.89 19.90
N VAL A 172 3.76 10.00 20.61
CA VAL A 172 2.53 10.77 20.77
C VAL A 172 2.81 12.22 20.42
N HIS A 173 2.04 12.79 19.51
CA HIS A 173 2.17 14.21 19.14
C HIS A 173 1.25 15.05 20.02
N ALA A 174 1.87 15.92 20.82
CA ALA A 174 1.15 16.89 21.62
C ALA A 174 0.78 18.10 20.78
N ASP A 175 -0.46 18.56 20.91
CA ASP A 175 -0.96 19.82 20.35
C ASP A 175 -0.76 20.95 21.37
N PRO A 176 0.19 21.87 21.18
CA PRO A 176 0.46 22.96 22.14
C PRO A 176 -0.73 23.90 22.38
N ALA A 177 -1.72 23.94 21.46
CA ALA A 177 -2.93 24.73 21.64
C ALA A 177 -3.86 24.15 22.71
N GLN A 178 -3.68 22.87 23.07
CA GLN A 178 -4.48 22.23 24.10
C GLN A 178 -3.96 22.50 25.51
N PRO A 179 -4.83 22.68 26.50
CA PRO A 179 -4.42 22.81 27.88
C PRO A 179 -3.59 21.61 28.36
N GLN A 180 -2.47 21.89 29.04
CA GLN A 180 -1.59 20.84 29.59
C GLN A 180 -1.09 19.81 28.59
N ALA A 181 -0.90 20.18 27.31
CA ALA A 181 -0.52 19.29 26.21
C ALA A 181 0.65 18.37 26.53
N TYR A 182 1.72 18.88 27.15
CA TYR A 182 2.87 18.06 27.57
C TYR A 182 2.48 16.99 28.60
N ALA A 183 1.77 17.38 29.65
CA ALA A 183 1.37 16.43 30.70
C ALA A 183 0.39 15.38 30.18
N GLU A 184 -0.51 15.76 29.29
CA GLU A 184 -1.44 14.84 28.64
C GLU A 184 -0.72 13.82 27.77
N ALA A 185 0.20 14.26 26.93
CA ALA A 185 1.02 13.37 26.11
C ALA A 185 1.88 12.40 26.94
N GLN A 186 2.42 12.86 28.08
CA GLN A 186 3.13 11.99 29.03
C GLN A 186 2.19 10.92 29.62
N ARG A 187 1.03 11.32 30.10
CA ARG A 187 0.01 10.37 30.62
C ARG A 187 -0.39 9.35 29.56
N ARG A 188 -0.54 9.81 28.32
CA ARG A 188 -0.87 8.93 27.19
C ARG A 188 0.23 7.89 26.94
N LEU A 189 1.50 8.32 26.93
CA LEU A 189 2.64 7.41 26.81
C LEU A 189 2.69 6.41 27.96
N ASP A 190 2.44 6.83 29.20
CA ASP A 190 2.42 5.94 30.38
C ASP A 190 1.29 4.90 30.26
N ALA A 191 0.12 5.31 29.77
CA ALA A 191 -1.01 4.42 29.51
C ALA A 191 -0.66 3.37 28.42
N LEU A 192 0.02 3.77 27.34
CA LEU A 192 0.47 2.86 26.29
C LEU A 192 1.47 1.84 26.82
N VAL A 193 2.46 2.27 27.62
CA VAL A 193 3.42 1.38 28.26
C VAL A 193 2.73 0.41 29.22
N TYR A 194 1.76 0.89 29.98
CA TYR A 194 0.97 0.06 30.88
C TYR A 194 0.22 -1.03 30.11
N ARG A 195 -0.53 -0.64 29.04
CA ARG A 195 -1.25 -1.59 28.17
C ARG A 195 -0.31 -2.63 27.54
N LEU A 196 0.86 -2.19 27.08
CA LEU A 196 1.86 -3.10 26.49
C LEU A 196 2.32 -4.17 27.49
N ARG A 197 2.48 -3.80 28.77
CA ARG A 197 2.95 -4.71 29.85
C ARG A 197 1.84 -5.59 30.40
N GLN A 198 0.59 -5.22 30.25
CA GLN A 198 -0.53 -6.08 30.64
C GLN A 198 -0.59 -7.28 29.70
N GLY A 199 -0.46 -8.48 30.24
CA GLY A 199 -0.35 -9.71 29.50
C GLY A 199 -1.57 -10.03 28.63
N GLY A 200 -1.30 -10.60 27.45
CA GLY A 200 -2.26 -11.30 26.61
C GLY A 200 -3.28 -10.41 25.90
N ALA A 201 -3.08 -10.13 24.62
CA ALA A 201 -4.20 -9.80 23.77
C ALA A 201 -5.24 -10.93 23.93
N SER A 202 -6.45 -10.59 24.40
CA SER A 202 -7.55 -11.55 24.43
C SER A 202 -7.82 -11.98 23.00
N TYR A 203 -7.55 -13.23 22.69
CA TYR A 203 -7.76 -13.82 21.38
C TYR A 203 -9.06 -14.61 21.41
N PRO A 204 -10.23 -14.02 21.12
CA PRO A 204 -11.47 -14.77 21.09
C PRO A 204 -11.37 -15.86 20.02
N GLN A 205 -11.69 -17.08 20.39
CA GLN A 205 -11.77 -18.18 19.44
C GLN A 205 -12.94 -17.96 18.48
N LEU A 206 -12.79 -18.42 17.22
CA LEU A 206 -13.90 -18.44 16.27
C LEU A 206 -15.03 -19.30 16.83
N THR A 207 -16.22 -18.75 16.82
CA THR A 207 -17.43 -19.47 17.26
C THR A 207 -17.94 -20.47 16.21
N GLN A 208 -17.58 -20.26 14.95
CA GLN A 208 -17.90 -21.15 13.82
C GLN A 208 -16.72 -21.22 12.85
N SER A 209 -16.29 -22.43 12.51
CA SER A 209 -15.31 -22.70 11.47
C SER A 209 -16.06 -22.95 10.14
N ILE A 210 -15.67 -22.28 9.08
CA ILE A 210 -16.23 -22.46 7.74
C ILE A 210 -15.11 -22.98 6.83
N ALA A 211 -15.39 -24.10 6.14
CA ALA A 211 -14.48 -24.60 5.12
C ALA A 211 -14.72 -23.79 3.83
N LEU A 212 -13.69 -23.12 3.35
CA LEU A 212 -13.68 -22.42 2.07
C LEU A 212 -12.60 -23.02 1.17
N ASP A 213 -12.89 -23.07 -0.11
CA ASP A 213 -11.92 -23.45 -1.15
C ASP A 213 -11.93 -22.44 -2.31
N GLU A 214 -11.09 -22.67 -3.32
CA GLU A 214 -10.97 -21.77 -4.48
C GLU A 214 -12.28 -21.63 -5.25
N SER A 215 -13.13 -22.65 -5.27
CA SER A 215 -14.41 -22.64 -6.02
C SER A 215 -15.50 -21.76 -5.38
N ASP A 216 -15.33 -21.39 -4.11
CA ASP A 216 -16.24 -20.49 -3.40
C ASP A 216 -16.08 -19.02 -3.83
N PHE A 217 -14.92 -18.68 -4.38
CA PHE A 217 -14.64 -17.34 -4.88
C PHE A 217 -15.34 -17.13 -6.23
N LYS A 218 -16.31 -16.23 -6.26
CA LYS A 218 -17.05 -15.89 -7.46
C LYS A 218 -16.39 -14.74 -8.19
N SER A 219 -16.02 -14.97 -9.46
CA SER A 219 -15.45 -13.95 -10.34
C SER A 219 -16.53 -12.98 -10.83
N SER A 220 -16.10 -11.76 -11.17
CA SER A 220 -16.88 -10.76 -11.90
C SER A 220 -17.10 -11.13 -13.38
N PHE A 221 -16.42 -12.14 -13.88
CA PHE A 221 -16.53 -12.69 -15.23
C PHE A 221 -16.74 -14.20 -15.17
N THR A 222 -17.43 -14.78 -16.16
CA THR A 222 -17.19 -16.18 -16.49
C THR A 222 -15.82 -16.32 -17.17
N LYS A 223 -15.31 -17.55 -17.26
CA LYS A 223 -14.04 -17.80 -17.96
C LYS A 223 -14.10 -17.35 -19.41
N GLU A 224 -15.18 -17.66 -20.08
CA GLU A 224 -15.42 -17.32 -21.49
C GLU A 224 -15.50 -15.81 -21.72
N GLU A 225 -16.14 -15.06 -20.80
CA GLU A 225 -16.18 -13.59 -20.86
C GLU A 225 -14.80 -12.97 -20.68
N PHE A 226 -13.99 -13.50 -19.75
CA PHE A 226 -12.63 -13.03 -19.55
C PHE A 226 -11.73 -13.34 -20.77
N GLU A 227 -11.84 -14.55 -21.33
CA GLU A 227 -11.11 -14.93 -22.53
C GLU A 227 -11.50 -14.04 -23.74
N ALA A 228 -12.79 -13.71 -23.88
CA ALA A 228 -13.26 -12.76 -24.90
C ALA A 228 -12.71 -11.35 -24.68
N MET A 229 -12.62 -10.90 -23.42
CA MET A 229 -11.98 -9.63 -23.05
C MET A 229 -10.50 -9.61 -23.45
N VAL A 230 -9.76 -10.72 -23.24
CA VAL A 230 -8.36 -10.85 -23.67
C VAL A 230 -8.26 -10.74 -25.20
N GLU A 231 -9.09 -11.43 -25.97
CA GLU A 231 -9.08 -11.30 -27.44
C GLU A 231 -9.41 -9.86 -27.88
N ARG A 232 -10.35 -9.20 -27.22
CA ARG A 232 -10.66 -7.79 -27.50
C ARG A 232 -9.47 -6.88 -27.22
N ALA A 233 -8.74 -7.10 -26.14
CA ALA A 233 -7.49 -6.39 -25.83
C ALA A 233 -6.42 -6.61 -26.91
N LYS A 234 -6.28 -7.84 -27.43
CA LYS A 234 -5.38 -8.16 -28.55
C LYS A 234 -5.77 -7.47 -29.85
N GLU A 235 -7.06 -7.19 -30.10
CA GLU A 235 -7.49 -6.40 -31.25
C GLU A 235 -6.93 -4.97 -31.20
N TYR A 236 -6.95 -4.33 -30.02
CA TYR A 236 -6.34 -3.01 -29.82
C TYR A 236 -4.83 -3.01 -30.06
N ILE A 237 -4.14 -4.09 -29.64
CA ILE A 237 -2.71 -4.26 -29.90
C ILE A 237 -2.45 -4.43 -31.41
N ARG A 238 -3.25 -5.26 -32.11
CA ARG A 238 -3.14 -5.45 -33.57
C ARG A 238 -3.45 -4.18 -34.35
N ALA A 239 -4.35 -3.33 -33.84
CA ALA A 239 -4.65 -2.02 -34.41
C ALA A 239 -3.54 -0.99 -34.20
N GLY A 240 -2.58 -1.25 -33.30
CA GLY A 240 -1.48 -0.34 -32.97
C GLY A 240 -1.84 0.71 -31.93
N ASP A 241 -2.95 0.57 -31.23
CA ASP A 241 -3.38 1.49 -30.17
C ASP A 241 -2.45 1.42 -28.95
N ILE A 242 -2.02 0.20 -28.60
CA ILE A 242 -1.23 -0.12 -27.41
C ILE A 242 -0.25 -1.26 -27.70
N PHE A 243 0.79 -1.38 -26.86
CA PHE A 243 1.70 -2.54 -26.84
C PHE A 243 1.27 -3.56 -25.80
N GLN A 244 0.72 -3.09 -24.66
CA GLN A 244 0.31 -3.90 -23.53
C GLN A 244 -0.86 -3.23 -22.80
N VAL A 245 -1.77 -4.03 -22.25
CA VAL A 245 -2.81 -3.60 -21.31
C VAL A 245 -2.99 -4.64 -20.23
N VAL A 246 -3.34 -4.20 -19.00
CA VAL A 246 -3.50 -5.09 -17.84
C VAL A 246 -4.95 -5.08 -17.35
N PRO A 247 -5.87 -5.81 -18.02
CA PRO A 247 -7.22 -6.01 -17.50
C PRO A 247 -7.21 -6.93 -16.28
N SER A 248 -8.27 -6.86 -15.48
CA SER A 248 -8.38 -7.61 -14.23
C SER A 248 -9.78 -8.16 -14.00
N GLN A 249 -9.85 -9.15 -13.11
CA GLN A 249 -11.12 -9.67 -12.58
C GLN A 249 -11.16 -9.53 -11.05
N ARG A 250 -12.36 -9.31 -10.50
CA ARG A 250 -12.61 -9.32 -9.06
C ARG A 250 -13.25 -10.65 -8.66
N LEU A 251 -12.67 -11.26 -7.63
CA LEU A 251 -13.18 -12.51 -7.04
C LEU A 251 -13.69 -12.19 -5.63
N SER A 252 -14.86 -12.68 -5.29
CA SER A 252 -15.55 -12.36 -4.05
C SER A 252 -16.08 -13.60 -3.36
N VAL A 253 -16.00 -13.64 -2.02
CA VAL A 253 -16.51 -14.71 -1.17
C VAL A 253 -17.18 -14.16 0.08
N GLY A 254 -18.18 -14.86 0.62
CA GLY A 254 -18.72 -14.55 1.95
C GLY A 254 -17.66 -14.77 3.03
N PHE A 255 -17.48 -13.82 3.95
CA PHE A 255 -16.44 -13.88 4.96
C PHE A 255 -16.90 -13.23 6.27
N ASN A 256 -16.89 -14.02 7.36
CA ASN A 256 -17.33 -13.59 8.69
C ASN A 256 -16.29 -13.86 9.79
N ALA A 257 -15.08 -14.33 9.41
CA ALA A 257 -13.97 -14.45 10.36
C ALA A 257 -13.31 -13.07 10.57
N ARG A 258 -12.35 -13.00 11.50
CA ARG A 258 -11.69 -11.72 11.77
C ARG A 258 -10.72 -11.35 10.66
N PRO A 259 -10.78 -10.13 10.13
CA PRO A 259 -9.87 -9.68 9.07
C PRO A 259 -8.38 -9.79 9.42
N VAL A 260 -8.03 -9.57 10.69
CA VAL A 260 -6.64 -9.71 11.17
C VAL A 260 -6.12 -11.15 11.07
N ASP A 261 -6.99 -12.15 11.07
CA ASP A 261 -6.58 -13.55 10.89
C ASP A 261 -6.20 -13.85 9.44
N VAL A 262 -6.83 -13.15 8.47
CA VAL A 262 -6.38 -13.19 7.07
C VAL A 262 -4.96 -12.61 6.96
N TYR A 263 -4.69 -11.50 7.63
CA TYR A 263 -3.35 -10.92 7.67
C TYR A 263 -2.32 -11.90 8.26
N ARG A 264 -2.65 -12.57 9.37
CA ARG A 264 -1.78 -13.56 10.02
C ARG A 264 -1.46 -14.74 9.10
N ALA A 265 -2.49 -15.29 8.46
CA ALA A 265 -2.32 -16.38 7.52
C ALA A 265 -1.49 -15.94 6.30
N LEU A 266 -1.80 -14.77 5.74
CA LEU A 266 -1.11 -14.23 4.57
C LEU A 266 0.38 -13.94 4.87
N ARG A 267 0.68 -13.38 6.05
CA ARG A 267 2.04 -13.13 6.52
C ARG A 267 2.89 -14.40 6.61
N ALA A 268 2.27 -15.51 6.97
CA ALA A 268 2.95 -16.81 7.04
C ALA A 268 3.08 -17.49 5.65
N LEU A 269 2.05 -17.37 4.80
CA LEU A 269 2.00 -18.05 3.51
C LEU A 269 2.75 -17.31 2.40
N ASN A 270 2.72 -15.98 2.42
CA ASN A 270 3.28 -15.16 1.34
C ASN A 270 3.87 -13.86 1.92
N PRO A 271 4.97 -13.94 2.68
CA PRO A 271 5.67 -12.75 3.15
C PRO A 271 6.12 -11.88 1.97
N SER A 272 6.18 -10.57 2.17
CA SER A 272 6.43 -9.59 1.11
C SER A 272 7.08 -8.32 1.69
N PRO A 273 7.77 -7.50 0.86
CA PRO A 273 8.32 -6.22 1.29
C PRO A 273 7.27 -5.24 1.86
N TYR A 274 6.03 -5.32 1.38
CA TYR A 274 4.93 -4.48 1.87
C TYR A 274 3.78 -5.35 2.37
N MET A 275 3.85 -5.73 3.64
CA MET A 275 2.74 -6.35 4.35
C MET A 275 1.93 -5.27 5.08
N TYR A 276 0.61 -5.29 4.91
CA TYR A 276 -0.25 -4.33 5.58
C TYR A 276 -1.58 -4.90 6.02
N PHE A 277 -2.02 -4.42 7.16
CA PHE A 277 -3.37 -4.51 7.67
C PHE A 277 -3.85 -3.10 7.99
N VAL A 278 -4.97 -2.67 7.43
CA VAL A 278 -5.55 -1.34 7.67
C VAL A 278 -7.01 -1.52 8.05
N ASP A 279 -7.38 -1.08 9.23
CA ASP A 279 -8.76 -1.06 9.72
C ASP A 279 -9.35 0.34 9.54
N LEU A 280 -10.35 0.45 8.68
CA LEU A 280 -11.02 1.70 8.36
C LEU A 280 -12.41 1.82 9.03
N GLY A 281 -12.71 0.90 9.95
CA GLY A 281 -13.97 0.83 10.67
C GLY A 281 -15.01 -0.03 9.93
N ASP A 282 -15.57 0.47 8.87
CA ASP A 282 -16.56 -0.22 8.02
C ASP A 282 -15.94 -1.21 7.03
N SER A 283 -14.67 -1.08 6.77
CA SER A 283 -13.91 -1.93 5.86
C SER A 283 -12.49 -2.18 6.35
N GLN A 284 -11.90 -3.31 5.98
CA GLN A 284 -10.50 -3.63 6.27
C GLN A 284 -9.77 -3.98 4.99
N ILE A 285 -8.50 -3.57 4.93
CA ILE A 285 -7.59 -3.87 3.83
C ILE A 285 -6.48 -4.77 4.36
N VAL A 286 -6.27 -5.91 3.69
CA VAL A 286 -5.22 -6.88 4.02
C VAL A 286 -4.39 -7.13 2.77
N GLY A 287 -3.09 -6.87 2.82
CA GLY A 287 -2.26 -7.04 1.64
C GLY A 287 -0.85 -7.54 1.89
N SER A 288 -0.29 -8.13 0.84
CA SER A 288 1.08 -8.61 0.73
C SER A 288 1.64 -8.18 -0.62
N SER A 289 1.88 -6.87 -0.78
CA SER A 289 2.34 -6.32 -2.05
C SER A 289 3.86 -6.51 -2.23
N PRO A 290 4.30 -7.05 -3.36
CA PRO A 290 5.72 -7.16 -3.66
C PRO A 290 6.31 -5.87 -4.23
N GLU A 291 5.49 -4.90 -4.62
CA GLU A 291 5.92 -3.81 -5.50
C GLU A 291 5.63 -2.43 -4.90
N ILE A 292 6.67 -1.60 -4.89
CA ILE A 292 6.56 -0.18 -4.56
C ILE A 292 5.88 0.57 -5.71
N LEU A 293 4.97 1.51 -5.41
CA LEU A 293 4.53 2.48 -6.39
C LEU A 293 5.60 3.58 -6.55
N ALA A 294 5.87 4.28 -5.45
CA ALA A 294 6.93 5.28 -5.40
C ALA A 294 7.36 5.56 -3.95
N ARG A 295 8.63 5.94 -3.80
CA ARG A 295 9.18 6.44 -2.55
C ARG A 295 9.80 7.82 -2.80
N LEU A 296 9.51 8.76 -1.90
CA LEU A 296 10.21 10.03 -1.78
C LEU A 296 10.87 10.07 -0.43
N LYS A 297 12.19 10.14 -0.41
CA LYS A 297 12.96 10.18 0.84
C LYS A 297 14.21 11.02 0.68
N ASP A 298 14.42 11.96 1.59
CA ASP A 298 15.59 12.84 1.60
C ASP A 298 15.85 13.49 0.21
N GLY A 299 14.77 13.91 -0.47
CA GLY A 299 14.82 14.52 -1.81
C GLY A 299 15.10 13.55 -2.96
N LYS A 300 15.11 12.24 -2.74
CA LYS A 300 15.23 11.22 -3.79
C LYS A 300 13.90 10.54 -4.07
N VAL A 301 13.56 10.46 -5.35
CA VAL A 301 12.43 9.66 -5.84
C VAL A 301 12.95 8.32 -6.32
N VAL A 302 12.25 7.25 -5.94
CA VAL A 302 12.59 5.87 -6.32
C VAL A 302 11.33 5.16 -6.80
N VAL A 303 11.43 4.49 -7.94
CA VAL A 303 10.49 3.45 -8.40
C VAL A 303 11.25 2.16 -8.64
N ARG A 304 10.58 1.04 -8.48
CA ARG A 304 11.25 -0.26 -8.53
C ARG A 304 10.41 -1.27 -9.32
N PRO A 305 10.44 -1.19 -10.67
CA PRO A 305 9.71 -2.11 -11.52
C PRO A 305 10.13 -3.56 -11.28
N LEU A 306 9.15 -4.42 -11.22
CA LEU A 306 9.28 -5.85 -11.01
C LEU A 306 8.56 -6.57 -12.15
N ALA A 307 9.25 -7.46 -12.85
CA ALA A 307 8.71 -8.26 -13.94
C ALA A 307 9.40 -9.62 -14.02
N GLY A 308 8.87 -10.48 -14.85
CA GLY A 308 9.37 -11.83 -14.99
C GLY A 308 9.17 -12.67 -13.74
N THR A 309 8.79 -13.91 -13.90
CA THR A 309 8.55 -14.80 -12.75
C THR A 309 9.04 -16.21 -13.07
N ARG A 310 9.77 -16.80 -12.12
CA ARG A 310 10.02 -18.24 -12.07
C ARG A 310 9.74 -18.75 -10.66
N LYS A 311 9.28 -19.99 -10.55
CA LYS A 311 9.16 -20.68 -9.25
C LYS A 311 10.55 -20.90 -8.64
N ARG A 312 10.58 -21.06 -7.32
CA ARG A 312 11.81 -21.47 -6.61
C ARG A 312 12.17 -22.90 -6.97
N GLY A 313 13.45 -23.17 -7.09
CA GLY A 313 13.98 -24.52 -7.23
C GLY A 313 13.86 -25.33 -5.93
N ALA A 314 13.74 -26.65 -6.03
CA ALA A 314 13.75 -27.54 -4.88
C ALA A 314 15.17 -27.67 -4.27
N THR A 315 16.21 -27.42 -5.07
CA THR A 315 17.60 -27.38 -4.65
C THR A 315 18.24 -26.05 -5.06
N GLU A 316 19.40 -25.72 -4.47
CA GLU A 316 20.14 -24.50 -4.81
C GLU A 316 20.60 -24.52 -6.28
N GLU A 317 20.94 -25.69 -6.81
CA GLU A 317 21.34 -25.85 -8.22
C GLU A 317 20.17 -25.59 -9.17
N GLU A 318 18.99 -26.14 -8.86
CA GLU A 318 17.78 -25.89 -9.62
C GLU A 318 17.37 -24.42 -9.55
N ASP A 319 17.48 -23.79 -8.37
CA ASP A 319 17.16 -22.38 -8.16
C ASP A 319 18.07 -21.48 -9.02
N ARG A 320 19.36 -21.77 -9.08
CA ARG A 320 20.31 -21.06 -9.96
C ARG A 320 20.05 -21.30 -11.44
N ALA A 321 19.64 -22.53 -11.84
CA ALA A 321 19.28 -22.81 -13.20
C ALA A 321 18.04 -22.02 -13.65
N LEU A 322 17.01 -21.96 -12.81
CA LEU A 322 15.81 -21.16 -13.06
C LEU A 322 16.09 -19.65 -13.12
N GLU A 323 17.01 -19.15 -12.29
CA GLU A 323 17.51 -17.77 -12.37
C GLU A 323 18.18 -17.50 -13.71
N ALA A 324 19.09 -18.37 -14.13
CA ALA A 324 19.80 -18.23 -15.41
C ALA A 324 18.81 -18.28 -16.60
N GLU A 325 17.82 -19.17 -16.54
CA GLU A 325 16.75 -19.25 -17.53
C GLU A 325 15.95 -17.94 -17.59
N LEU A 326 15.52 -17.42 -16.44
CA LEU A 326 14.75 -16.17 -16.34
C LEU A 326 15.52 -14.98 -16.93
N LEU A 327 16.80 -14.84 -16.57
CA LEU A 327 17.67 -13.78 -17.08
C LEU A 327 18.00 -13.92 -18.58
N ALA A 328 17.93 -15.12 -19.12
CA ALA A 328 18.19 -15.39 -20.54
C ALA A 328 16.93 -15.27 -21.41
N ASP A 329 15.73 -15.26 -20.82
CA ASP A 329 14.46 -15.21 -21.54
C ASP A 329 14.28 -13.87 -22.27
N PRO A 330 14.23 -13.87 -23.65
CA PRO A 330 14.16 -12.61 -24.39
C PRO A 330 12.84 -11.84 -24.16
N LYS A 331 11.72 -12.55 -23.93
CA LYS A 331 10.42 -11.95 -23.70
C LYS A 331 10.38 -11.23 -22.35
N GLU A 332 10.79 -11.93 -21.28
CA GLU A 332 10.85 -11.36 -19.93
C GLU A 332 11.80 -10.15 -19.87
N ARG A 333 12.93 -10.23 -20.56
CA ARG A 333 13.88 -9.10 -20.66
C ARG A 333 13.28 -7.89 -21.39
N ALA A 334 12.58 -8.13 -22.52
CA ALA A 334 11.97 -7.05 -23.30
C ALA A 334 10.87 -6.34 -22.49
N GLU A 335 10.03 -7.11 -21.81
CA GLU A 335 9.01 -6.56 -20.89
C GLU A 335 9.67 -5.75 -19.77
N HIS A 336 10.71 -6.28 -19.15
CA HIS A 336 11.40 -5.59 -18.06
C HIS A 336 12.07 -4.28 -18.51
N VAL A 337 12.69 -4.24 -19.70
CA VAL A 337 13.22 -2.99 -20.29
C VAL A 337 12.12 -1.96 -20.48
N MET A 338 10.95 -2.37 -20.99
CA MET A 338 9.81 -1.48 -21.17
C MET A 338 9.37 -0.87 -19.83
N LEU A 339 9.34 -1.63 -18.76
CA LEU A 339 8.97 -1.14 -17.42
C LEU A 339 10.06 -0.21 -16.84
N ILE A 340 11.34 -0.49 -17.07
CA ILE A 340 12.44 0.43 -16.70
C ILE A 340 12.27 1.76 -17.41
N ASP A 341 12.03 1.75 -18.73
CA ASP A 341 11.88 2.96 -19.52
C ASP A 341 10.63 3.76 -19.10
N LEU A 342 9.53 3.08 -18.76
CA LEU A 342 8.37 3.73 -18.20
C LEU A 342 8.68 4.41 -16.85
N GLY A 343 9.39 3.71 -15.95
CA GLY A 343 9.85 4.29 -14.68
C GLY A 343 10.78 5.49 -14.88
N ARG A 344 11.71 5.41 -15.83
CA ARG A 344 12.58 6.54 -16.19
C ARG A 344 11.79 7.74 -16.71
N ASN A 345 10.79 7.50 -17.55
CA ASN A 345 9.91 8.55 -18.05
C ASN A 345 9.07 9.16 -16.92
N ASP A 346 8.50 8.34 -16.03
CA ASP A 346 7.66 8.79 -14.94
C ASP A 346 8.43 9.70 -13.97
N ILE A 347 9.58 9.25 -13.45
CA ILE A 347 10.37 10.07 -12.52
C ILE A 347 11.17 11.17 -13.22
N GLY A 348 11.45 11.05 -14.53
CA GLY A 348 12.15 12.08 -15.30
C GLY A 348 11.40 13.41 -15.35
N ARG A 349 10.08 13.37 -15.24
CA ARG A 349 9.23 14.58 -15.22
C ARG A 349 9.36 15.42 -13.94
N ILE A 350 9.84 14.80 -12.86
CA ILE A 350 9.89 15.38 -11.52
C ILE A 350 11.30 15.38 -10.92
N SER A 351 12.30 14.97 -11.69
CA SER A 351 13.70 14.92 -11.25
C SER A 351 14.55 15.99 -11.93
N GLU A 352 15.60 16.43 -11.26
CA GLU A 352 16.61 17.30 -11.82
C GLU A 352 17.24 16.65 -13.05
N THR A 353 17.47 17.45 -14.09
CA THR A 353 18.04 16.98 -15.36
C THR A 353 19.40 16.30 -15.13
N GLY A 354 19.55 15.10 -15.68
CA GLY A 354 20.79 14.32 -15.59
C GLY A 354 20.96 13.52 -14.29
N THR A 355 19.96 13.53 -13.37
CA THR A 355 20.02 12.76 -12.11
C THR A 355 19.28 11.43 -12.17
N VAL A 356 18.49 11.21 -13.22
CA VAL A 356 17.76 9.94 -13.39
C VAL A 356 18.72 8.83 -13.80
N GLU A 357 18.82 7.81 -12.98
CA GLU A 357 19.70 6.65 -13.20
C GLU A 357 18.99 5.33 -12.87
N VAL A 358 19.47 4.25 -13.48
CA VAL A 358 19.13 2.88 -13.12
C VAL A 358 20.21 2.40 -12.16
N SER A 359 19.97 2.54 -10.87
CA SER A 359 20.96 2.24 -9.82
C SER A 359 21.14 0.75 -9.57
N GLU A 360 20.13 -0.05 -9.91
CA GLU A 360 20.15 -1.51 -9.91
C GLU A 360 19.45 -2.01 -11.17
N SER A 361 20.04 -2.95 -11.89
CA SER A 361 19.52 -3.41 -13.19
C SER A 361 19.53 -4.92 -13.28
N PHE A 362 18.39 -5.51 -13.61
CA PHE A 362 18.20 -6.95 -13.79
C PHE A 362 18.67 -7.78 -12.59
N ALA A 363 18.49 -7.30 -11.38
CA ALA A 363 18.74 -8.07 -10.17
C ALA A 363 17.66 -9.14 -9.98
N ILE A 364 18.03 -10.28 -9.39
CA ILE A 364 17.05 -11.30 -9.02
C ILE A 364 16.70 -11.17 -7.54
N GLU A 365 15.43 -10.93 -7.28
CA GLU A 365 14.87 -11.04 -5.94
C GLU A 365 14.18 -12.38 -5.76
N ARG A 366 14.54 -13.06 -4.67
CA ARG A 366 13.99 -14.36 -4.29
C ARG A 366 13.00 -14.18 -3.17
N TYR A 367 11.78 -14.61 -3.42
CA TYR A 367 10.70 -14.70 -2.45
C TYR A 367 10.48 -16.15 -2.02
N SER A 368 9.56 -16.40 -1.11
CA SER A 368 9.31 -17.74 -0.57
C SER A 368 8.99 -18.80 -1.64
N HIS A 369 8.26 -18.44 -2.70
CA HIS A 369 7.77 -19.38 -3.72
C HIS A 369 8.17 -19.04 -5.15
N VAL A 370 8.59 -17.81 -5.40
CA VAL A 370 8.96 -17.30 -6.73
C VAL A 370 10.21 -16.44 -6.66
N MET A 371 10.82 -16.21 -7.83
CA MET A 371 11.84 -15.19 -8.04
C MET A 371 11.41 -14.25 -9.18
N HIS A 372 11.84 -13.01 -9.11
CA HIS A 372 11.53 -11.96 -10.08
C HIS A 372 12.78 -11.22 -10.53
N ILE A 373 12.72 -10.65 -11.73
CA ILE A 373 13.68 -9.65 -12.19
C ILE A 373 13.22 -8.28 -11.62
N VAL A 374 14.14 -7.58 -11.00
CA VAL A 374 13.91 -6.27 -10.41
C VAL A 374 14.97 -5.29 -10.88
N SER A 375 14.56 -4.04 -11.12
CA SER A 375 15.48 -2.93 -11.35
C SER A 375 15.05 -1.74 -10.49
N GLN A 376 16.01 -0.88 -10.14
CA GLN A 376 15.71 0.34 -9.41
C GLN A 376 16.02 1.55 -10.28
N VAL A 377 15.02 2.41 -10.45
CA VAL A 377 15.16 3.71 -11.12
C VAL A 377 15.02 4.79 -10.07
N GLN A 378 15.97 5.71 -10.03
CA GLN A 378 15.96 6.79 -9.05
C GLN A 378 16.37 8.12 -9.66
N GLY A 379 15.97 9.23 -9.01
CA GLY A 379 16.35 10.58 -9.40
C GLY A 379 16.29 11.54 -8.22
N THR A 380 16.99 12.66 -8.32
CA THR A 380 16.89 13.76 -7.36
C THR A 380 15.65 14.57 -7.69
N ALA A 381 14.72 14.68 -6.75
CA ALA A 381 13.48 15.46 -6.94
C ALA A 381 13.79 16.93 -7.21
N LEU A 382 13.03 17.55 -8.09
CA LEU A 382 13.07 19.01 -8.29
C LEU A 382 12.75 19.73 -6.97
N PRO A 383 13.33 20.92 -6.71
CA PRO A 383 13.04 21.69 -5.52
C PRO A 383 11.53 21.96 -5.32
N ASN A 384 11.08 21.92 -4.08
CA ASN A 384 9.70 22.22 -3.68
C ASN A 384 8.61 21.25 -4.19
N LEU A 385 8.99 20.07 -4.68
CA LEU A 385 8.03 19.04 -5.01
C LEU A 385 7.45 18.40 -3.74
N SER A 386 6.16 18.14 -3.77
CA SER A 386 5.44 17.34 -2.79
C SER A 386 5.36 15.87 -3.22
N TYR A 387 4.94 14.99 -2.30
CA TYR A 387 4.62 13.62 -2.70
C TYR A 387 3.42 13.56 -3.67
N MET A 388 2.52 14.54 -3.65
CA MET A 388 1.42 14.60 -4.61
C MET A 388 1.93 14.76 -6.05
N ASP A 389 3.02 15.49 -6.26
CA ASP A 389 3.66 15.61 -7.56
C ASP A 389 4.31 14.29 -7.99
N VAL A 390 4.94 13.56 -7.06
CA VAL A 390 5.46 12.21 -7.30
C VAL A 390 4.33 11.26 -7.66
N LEU A 391 3.23 11.28 -6.93
CA LEU A 391 2.04 10.47 -7.22
C LEU A 391 1.50 10.79 -8.62
N LYS A 392 1.31 12.08 -8.96
CA LYS A 392 0.84 12.49 -10.29
C LYS A 392 1.74 11.99 -11.43
N ALA A 393 3.04 11.88 -11.20
CA ALA A 393 3.99 11.41 -12.20
C ALA A 393 4.00 9.88 -12.36
N THR A 394 3.79 9.12 -11.28
CA THR A 394 3.98 7.66 -11.27
C THR A 394 2.68 6.86 -11.32
N PHE A 395 1.56 7.48 -10.98
CA PHE A 395 0.26 6.80 -10.83
C PHE A 395 -0.53 6.68 -12.15
N PRO A 396 -1.28 5.57 -12.32
CA PRO A 396 -1.05 4.30 -11.66
C PRO A 396 0.20 3.62 -12.21
N ALA A 397 0.68 2.59 -11.50
CA ALA A 397 1.85 1.82 -11.93
C ALA A 397 1.68 1.25 -13.34
N GLY A 398 2.76 1.23 -14.11
CA GLY A 398 2.77 0.67 -15.47
C GLY A 398 2.44 -0.81 -15.51
N THR A 399 2.87 -1.55 -14.49
CA THR A 399 2.60 -2.97 -14.29
C THR A 399 1.11 -3.29 -14.08
N LEU A 400 0.27 -2.27 -13.82
CA LEU A 400 -1.18 -2.39 -13.60
C LEU A 400 -2.03 -1.62 -14.61
N SER A 401 -1.41 -0.93 -15.55
CA SER A 401 -2.08 -0.14 -16.60
C SER A 401 -1.74 -0.67 -18.00
N GLY A 402 -0.57 -0.38 -18.51
CA GLY A 402 -0.07 -0.78 -19.81
C GLY A 402 0.70 0.34 -20.51
N ALA A 403 0.99 0.14 -21.78
CA ALA A 403 1.79 1.04 -22.58
C ALA A 403 1.19 1.23 -24.00
N PRO A 404 0.98 2.47 -24.48
CA PRO A 404 1.06 3.76 -23.76
C PRO A 404 0.02 3.89 -22.65
N LYS A 405 0.42 4.46 -21.48
CA LYS A 405 -0.35 4.43 -20.22
C LYS A 405 -1.80 4.92 -20.39
N ILE A 406 -2.01 6.10 -20.96
CA ILE A 406 -3.35 6.71 -21.01
C ILE A 406 -4.29 5.89 -21.91
N ARG A 407 -3.83 5.45 -23.07
CA ARG A 407 -4.67 4.61 -23.95
C ARG A 407 -5.00 3.25 -23.33
N ALA A 408 -4.04 2.64 -22.65
CA ALA A 408 -4.29 1.40 -21.91
C ALA A 408 -5.35 1.59 -20.82
N LEU A 409 -5.33 2.72 -20.10
CA LEU A 409 -6.35 3.05 -19.09
C LEU A 409 -7.74 3.26 -19.68
N GLU A 410 -7.85 3.93 -20.86
CA GLU A 410 -9.12 4.06 -21.59
C GLU A 410 -9.68 2.68 -21.95
N ILE A 411 -8.84 1.76 -22.41
CA ILE A 411 -9.23 0.39 -22.77
C ILE A 411 -9.65 -0.39 -21.51
N ILE A 412 -8.95 -0.25 -20.39
CA ILE A 412 -9.36 -0.83 -19.11
C ILE A 412 -10.76 -0.34 -18.73
N GLN A 413 -11.02 0.97 -18.84
CA GLN A 413 -12.35 1.52 -18.58
C GLN A 413 -13.43 0.94 -19.49
N GLU A 414 -13.10 0.65 -20.74
CA GLU A 414 -14.04 0.04 -21.70
C GLU A 414 -14.34 -1.42 -21.36
N LEU A 415 -13.32 -2.19 -20.94
CA LEU A 415 -13.39 -3.64 -20.82
C LEU A 415 -13.86 -4.12 -19.44
N GLU A 416 -13.54 -3.41 -18.37
CA GLU A 416 -13.91 -3.83 -17.01
C GLU A 416 -15.31 -3.34 -16.64
N PRO A 417 -16.18 -4.21 -16.05
CA PRO A 417 -17.56 -3.85 -15.72
C PRO A 417 -17.71 -3.01 -14.45
N TYR A 418 -16.68 -2.99 -13.59
CA TYR A 418 -16.69 -2.34 -12.28
C TYR A 418 -15.50 -1.41 -12.10
N LYS A 419 -15.64 -0.42 -11.21
CA LYS A 419 -14.53 0.36 -10.71
C LYS A 419 -13.53 -0.52 -9.96
N ARG A 420 -12.24 -0.22 -10.09
CA ARG A 420 -11.17 -0.95 -9.41
C ARG A 420 -11.09 -0.64 -7.93
N ASN A 421 -11.50 0.55 -7.53
CA ASN A 421 -11.44 1.04 -6.16
C ASN A 421 -10.00 0.98 -5.61
N ILE A 422 -9.75 0.18 -4.57
CA ILE A 422 -8.43 0.07 -3.94
C ILE A 422 -7.42 -0.69 -4.81
N TYR A 423 -7.87 -1.66 -5.60
CA TYR A 423 -6.98 -2.46 -6.45
C TYR A 423 -6.24 -1.60 -7.47
N ALA A 424 -4.94 -1.86 -7.63
CA ALA A 424 -4.02 -1.10 -8.49
C ALA A 424 -3.84 0.38 -8.10
N GLY A 425 -4.36 0.78 -6.95
CA GLY A 425 -4.09 2.06 -6.31
C GLY A 425 -2.76 2.07 -5.53
N ALA A 426 -2.57 3.08 -4.70
CA ALA A 426 -1.43 3.22 -3.80
C ALA A 426 -1.85 3.10 -2.34
N ILE A 427 -1.07 2.41 -1.52
CA ILE A 427 -1.29 2.29 -0.08
C ILE A 427 0.01 2.52 0.67
N GLY A 428 -0.02 3.34 1.71
CA GLY A 428 1.19 3.66 2.46
C GLY A 428 1.05 4.91 3.31
N TRP A 429 2.13 5.67 3.41
CA TRP A 429 2.21 6.83 4.29
C TRP A 429 2.92 8.03 3.65
N ILE A 430 2.57 9.22 4.11
CA ILE A 430 3.23 10.50 3.85
C ILE A 430 3.56 11.11 5.21
N GLY A 431 4.84 11.17 5.55
CA GLY A 431 5.32 11.70 6.83
C GLY A 431 5.18 13.22 6.94
N TRP A 432 5.33 13.71 8.15
CA TRP A 432 5.22 15.15 8.45
C TRP A 432 6.08 16.04 7.56
N TRP A 433 7.25 15.57 7.17
CA TRP A 433 8.25 16.34 6.41
C TRP A 433 8.20 16.10 4.90
N GLY A 434 7.19 15.38 4.41
CA GLY A 434 7.00 15.12 3.00
C GLY A 434 7.68 13.87 2.47
N ASP A 435 8.51 13.19 3.27
CA ASP A 435 8.96 11.84 2.93
C ASP A 435 7.75 10.91 2.84
N ALA A 436 7.75 10.00 1.89
CA ALA A 436 6.63 9.09 1.65
C ALA A 436 7.09 7.74 1.12
N ASP A 437 6.31 6.71 1.41
CA ASP A 437 6.53 5.35 0.90
C ASP A 437 5.18 4.69 0.66
N THR A 438 4.91 4.32 -0.59
CA THR A 438 3.65 3.67 -0.98
C THR A 438 3.91 2.44 -1.82
N ALA A 439 3.17 1.39 -1.51
CA ALA A 439 3.09 0.18 -2.32
C ALA A 439 1.94 0.27 -3.33
N ILE A 440 2.03 -0.49 -4.41
CA ILE A 440 0.90 -0.74 -5.29
C ILE A 440 -0.07 -1.68 -4.56
N ALA A 441 -1.36 -1.36 -4.55
CA ALA A 441 -2.37 -2.19 -3.90
C ALA A 441 -2.71 -3.42 -4.77
N ILE A 442 -1.84 -4.42 -4.72
CA ILE A 442 -1.98 -5.75 -5.35
C ILE A 442 -1.76 -6.84 -4.31
N ARG A 443 -2.18 -8.06 -4.62
CA ARG A 443 -2.18 -9.15 -3.62
C ARG A 443 -2.90 -8.69 -2.35
N THR A 444 -4.05 -8.04 -2.55
CA THR A 444 -4.79 -7.29 -1.53
C THR A 444 -6.22 -7.78 -1.49
N ALA A 445 -6.71 -8.00 -0.29
CA ALA A 445 -8.11 -8.26 0.01
C ALA A 445 -8.74 -7.01 0.62
N VAL A 446 -9.96 -6.70 0.19
CA VAL A 446 -10.85 -5.71 0.80
C VAL A 446 -12.00 -6.47 1.46
N ILE A 447 -12.20 -6.24 2.76
CA ILE A 447 -13.20 -6.94 3.56
C ILE A 447 -14.21 -5.90 4.03
N GLN A 448 -15.48 -6.08 3.65
CA GLN A 448 -16.57 -5.21 4.04
C GLN A 448 -17.92 -5.92 3.89
N ASN A 449 -18.92 -5.51 4.66
CA ASN A 449 -20.30 -6.00 4.55
C ASN A 449 -20.42 -7.53 4.55
N GLY A 450 -19.58 -8.23 5.34
CA GLY A 450 -19.58 -9.70 5.41
C GLY A 450 -19.04 -10.41 4.14
N ARG A 451 -18.34 -9.67 3.28
CA ARG A 451 -17.72 -10.20 2.06
C ARG A 451 -16.24 -9.82 2.00
N LEU A 452 -15.47 -10.68 1.36
CA LEU A 452 -14.07 -10.44 1.05
C LEU A 452 -13.90 -10.44 -0.48
N HIS A 453 -13.15 -9.44 -0.96
CA HIS A 453 -12.91 -9.19 -2.37
C HIS A 453 -11.41 -9.21 -2.64
N VAL A 454 -10.99 -9.96 -3.66
CA VAL A 454 -9.62 -10.00 -4.19
C VAL A 454 -9.69 -9.65 -5.66
N GLN A 455 -8.78 -8.80 -6.15
CA GLN A 455 -8.70 -8.47 -7.57
C GLN A 455 -7.31 -8.81 -8.10
N ALA A 456 -7.26 -9.36 -9.32
CA ALA A 456 -6.03 -9.74 -9.99
C ALA A 456 -6.14 -9.52 -11.50
N GLY A 457 -5.05 -9.06 -12.11
CA GLY A 457 -4.96 -8.79 -13.54
C GLY A 457 -3.80 -9.52 -14.20
N ALA A 458 -3.85 -9.61 -15.53
CA ALA A 458 -2.81 -10.16 -16.36
C ALA A 458 -2.40 -9.18 -17.46
N GLY A 459 -1.12 -9.16 -17.80
CA GLY A 459 -0.56 -8.28 -18.82
C GLY A 459 -0.73 -8.85 -20.22
N ILE A 460 -1.71 -8.33 -20.96
CA ILE A 460 -2.04 -8.80 -22.29
C ILE A 460 -1.11 -8.16 -23.32
N VAL A 461 -0.43 -9.02 -24.09
CA VAL A 461 0.42 -8.68 -25.22
C VAL A 461 -0.06 -9.41 -26.47
N TYR A 462 0.60 -9.18 -27.62
CA TYR A 462 0.18 -9.73 -28.92
C TYR A 462 0.00 -11.24 -28.93
N ASP A 463 0.90 -11.99 -28.30
CA ASP A 463 0.93 -13.48 -28.26
C ASP A 463 0.25 -14.06 -27.03
N SER A 464 -0.41 -13.26 -26.18
CA SER A 464 -1.15 -13.76 -25.03
C SER A 464 -2.16 -14.82 -25.41
N ASP A 465 -2.18 -15.93 -24.65
CA ASP A 465 -3.19 -16.97 -24.75
C ASP A 465 -4.30 -16.71 -23.72
N PRO A 466 -5.56 -16.56 -24.16
CA PRO A 466 -6.65 -16.20 -23.25
C PRO A 466 -6.82 -17.14 -22.05
N ALA A 467 -6.67 -18.43 -22.26
CA ALA A 467 -6.82 -19.42 -21.18
C ALA A 467 -5.65 -19.34 -20.18
N ALA A 468 -4.43 -19.10 -20.69
CA ALA A 468 -3.26 -18.90 -19.83
C ALA A 468 -3.38 -17.62 -19.01
N GLU A 469 -3.90 -16.53 -19.58
CA GLU A 469 -4.10 -15.26 -18.86
C GLU A 469 -5.18 -15.36 -17.76
N TRP A 470 -6.26 -16.13 -18.00
CA TRP A 470 -7.21 -16.48 -16.95
C TRP A 470 -6.50 -17.19 -15.79
N GLU A 471 -5.74 -18.26 -16.09
CA GLU A 471 -5.01 -19.00 -15.05
C GLU A 471 -3.98 -18.13 -14.33
N GLU A 472 -3.37 -17.17 -14.99
CA GLU A 472 -2.44 -16.23 -14.38
C GLU A 472 -3.16 -15.39 -13.31
N THR A 473 -4.36 -14.85 -13.60
CA THR A 473 -5.12 -14.08 -12.61
C THR A 473 -5.52 -14.93 -11.41
N MET A 474 -5.93 -16.20 -11.63
CA MET A 474 -6.23 -17.15 -10.57
C MET A 474 -4.99 -17.46 -9.72
N ASN A 475 -3.84 -17.71 -10.36
CA ASN A 475 -2.56 -17.94 -9.67
C ASN A 475 -2.16 -16.74 -8.78
N LYS A 476 -2.37 -15.52 -9.27
CA LYS A 476 -2.12 -14.29 -8.50
C LYS A 476 -3.03 -14.15 -7.28
N GLY A 477 -4.24 -14.73 -7.31
CA GLY A 477 -5.18 -14.75 -6.19
C GLY A 477 -4.92 -15.86 -5.15
N ARG A 478 -4.29 -16.98 -5.55
CA ARG A 478 -4.25 -18.23 -4.75
C ARG A 478 -3.64 -18.09 -3.36
N ALA A 479 -2.63 -17.26 -3.18
CA ALA A 479 -2.06 -17.02 -1.85
C ALA A 479 -3.11 -16.42 -0.90
N LEU A 480 -3.89 -15.46 -1.40
CA LEU A 480 -4.99 -14.86 -0.65
C LEU A 480 -6.13 -15.87 -0.41
N PHE A 481 -6.52 -16.64 -1.41
CA PHE A 481 -7.57 -17.66 -1.23
C PHE A 481 -7.21 -18.65 -0.13
N ARG A 482 -5.96 -19.13 -0.09
CA ARG A 482 -5.45 -20.01 0.97
C ARG A 482 -5.44 -19.32 2.34
N ALA A 483 -5.01 -18.06 2.40
CA ALA A 483 -4.99 -17.29 3.65
C ALA A 483 -6.42 -17.09 4.20
N VAL A 484 -7.38 -16.78 3.32
CA VAL A 484 -8.80 -16.63 3.65
C VAL A 484 -9.39 -17.95 4.15
N ALA A 485 -9.13 -19.05 3.44
CA ALA A 485 -9.60 -20.39 3.83
C ALA A 485 -9.03 -20.79 5.19
N GLN A 486 -7.75 -20.50 5.45
CA GLN A 486 -7.12 -20.78 6.74
C GLN A 486 -7.73 -19.93 7.86
N ALA A 487 -7.92 -18.63 7.64
CA ALA A 487 -8.56 -17.73 8.61
C ALA A 487 -10.01 -18.15 8.91
N ALA A 488 -10.77 -18.60 7.91
CA ALA A 488 -12.15 -19.07 8.08
C ALA A 488 -12.27 -20.39 8.88
N LYS A 489 -11.23 -21.23 8.84
CA LYS A 489 -11.17 -22.46 9.65
C LYS A 489 -10.78 -22.19 11.11
N GLY A 490 -10.13 -21.08 11.39
CA GLY A 490 -9.47 -20.75 12.65
C GLY A 490 -7.97 -21.06 12.60
N LEU A 491 -7.16 -20.13 13.13
CA LEU A 491 -5.69 -20.22 13.19
C LEU A 491 -5.25 -20.92 14.47
#